data_423c37681d7120de0da625df85d2f3a1
#
_entry.id   423c37681d7120de0da625df85d2f3a1
#
_cell.length_a   1.000
_cell.length_b   1.000
_cell.length_c   1.000
_cell.angle_alpha   90.00
_cell.angle_beta   90.00
_cell.angle_gamma   90.00
#
_symmetry.space_group_name_H-M   'P 1'
#
loop_
_entity.id
_entity.type
_entity.pdbx_description
1 polymer ?
#
loop_
_entity_poly.entity_id
_entity_poly.type
_entity_poly.pdbx_seq_one_letter_code
_entity_poly.pdbx_strand_id
1 'polypeptide(L)'
;MNRMKLLQALTLVIFVASLLSLAAFAMPFFARWSFAALLVVSGYAFLRLEQARRQAACDDRLIQTVSHHRHDWMNDFQVLLGLMKLKKFDSMQPYMDKIKARMHQESCMAKLGSSSLIAYLMSFRADKRPLELEVNVEQEINLAQLNVEKDGVTSLLKETVECFCGCAQGSDGEPNRLSIEIGLEDTDLLLDFVYDGNYREDLLGEAVTAMKKRRNNSRVYIEEEIGQNHVVLTCRFKNAAGRI
;
A
#
# COMPACT_ATOMS: atom_id res chain seq x y z
N MET A 1 -21.32 7.08 -8.37
CA MET A 1 -21.06 5.95 -7.43
C MET A 1 -22.28 5.04 -7.19
N ASN A 2 -23.49 5.56 -7.00
CA ASN A 2 -24.67 4.74 -6.71
C ASN A 2 -25.18 3.87 -7.89
N ARG A 3 -25.11 4.34 -9.13
CA ARG A 3 -25.60 3.59 -10.32
C ARG A 3 -24.81 2.31 -10.59
N MET A 4 -23.49 2.32 -10.48
CA MET A 4 -22.67 1.12 -10.69
C MET A 4 -22.86 0.06 -9.60
N LYS A 5 -23.02 0.49 -8.33
CA LYS A 5 -23.34 -0.43 -7.23
C LYS A 5 -24.71 -1.09 -7.44
N LEU A 6 -25.68 -0.31 -7.92
CA LEU A 6 -27.04 -0.81 -8.22
C LEU A 6 -27.01 -1.84 -9.36
N LEU A 7 -26.27 -1.56 -10.45
CA LEU A 7 -26.11 -2.49 -11.57
C LEU A 7 -25.42 -3.79 -11.15
N GLN A 8 -24.42 -3.73 -10.28
CA GLN A 8 -23.76 -4.93 -9.74
C GLN A 8 -24.69 -5.74 -8.84
N ALA A 9 -25.45 -5.08 -7.96
CA ALA A 9 -26.44 -5.76 -7.14
C ALA A 9 -27.50 -6.45 -8.02
N LEU A 10 -27.95 -5.79 -9.08
CA LEU A 10 -28.92 -6.35 -10.02
C LEU A 10 -28.36 -7.58 -10.76
N THR A 11 -27.13 -7.50 -11.29
CA THR A 11 -26.50 -8.63 -11.97
C THR A 11 -26.26 -9.81 -11.03
N LEU A 12 -25.90 -9.55 -9.78
CA LEU A 12 -25.72 -10.57 -8.75
C LEU A 12 -27.05 -11.25 -8.41
N VAL A 13 -28.14 -10.48 -8.26
CA VAL A 13 -29.48 -11.01 -8.00
C VAL A 13 -29.96 -11.89 -9.15
N ILE A 14 -29.77 -11.45 -10.40
CA ILE A 14 -30.10 -12.24 -11.58
C ILE A 14 -29.29 -13.55 -11.63
N PHE A 15 -28.00 -13.48 -11.32
CA PHE A 15 -27.12 -14.65 -11.27
C PHE A 15 -27.58 -15.65 -10.22
N VAL A 16 -27.85 -15.21 -8.99
CA VAL A 16 -28.34 -16.08 -7.90
C VAL A 16 -29.72 -16.66 -8.21
N ALA A 17 -30.63 -15.84 -8.73
CA ALA A 17 -31.97 -16.31 -9.12
C ALA A 17 -31.93 -17.36 -10.23
N SER A 18 -31.05 -17.18 -11.23
CA SER A 18 -30.89 -18.19 -12.31
C SER A 18 -30.28 -19.49 -11.78
N LEU A 19 -29.35 -19.41 -10.82
CA LEU A 19 -28.73 -20.57 -10.18
C LEU A 19 -29.75 -21.35 -9.34
N LEU A 20 -30.57 -20.67 -8.55
CA LEU A 20 -31.60 -21.26 -7.72
C LEU A 20 -32.72 -21.93 -8.59
N SER A 21 -33.12 -21.27 -9.68
CA SER A 21 -34.12 -21.84 -10.58
C SER A 21 -33.63 -23.12 -11.29
N LEU A 22 -32.34 -23.17 -11.63
CA LEU A 22 -31.72 -24.35 -12.24
C LEU A 22 -31.65 -25.54 -11.26
N ALA A 23 -31.44 -25.24 -9.96
CA ALA A 23 -31.30 -26.24 -8.90
C ALA A 23 -32.66 -26.78 -8.38
N ALA A 24 -33.71 -25.93 -8.34
CA ALA A 24 -34.95 -26.21 -7.64
C ALA A 24 -36.06 -26.83 -8.52
N PHE A 25 -36.02 -26.68 -9.85
CA PHE A 25 -37.12 -27.08 -10.74
C PHE A 25 -36.70 -28.12 -11.78
N ALA A 26 -37.53 -29.18 -11.91
CA ALA A 26 -37.45 -30.13 -13.02
C ALA A 26 -38.02 -29.48 -14.31
N MET A 27 -37.19 -28.69 -15.00
CA MET A 27 -37.60 -27.93 -16.18
C MET A 27 -37.43 -28.71 -17.50
N PRO A 28 -38.25 -28.41 -18.54
CA PRO A 28 -38.05 -28.96 -19.88
C PRO A 28 -36.68 -28.56 -20.44
N PHE A 29 -36.12 -29.38 -21.33
CA PHE A 29 -34.76 -29.28 -21.87
C PHE A 29 -34.41 -27.88 -22.39
N PHE A 30 -35.29 -27.23 -23.13
CA PHE A 30 -35.05 -25.87 -23.67
C PHE A 30 -34.97 -24.80 -22.58
N ALA A 31 -35.75 -24.90 -21.51
CA ALA A 31 -35.69 -23.96 -20.41
C ALA A 31 -34.37 -24.05 -19.64
N ARG A 32 -33.81 -25.25 -19.48
CA ARG A 32 -32.49 -25.43 -18.85
C ARG A 32 -31.36 -24.68 -19.58
N TRP A 33 -31.35 -24.77 -20.91
CA TRP A 33 -30.35 -24.09 -21.73
C TRP A 33 -30.50 -22.57 -21.68
N SER A 34 -31.72 -22.03 -21.65
CA SER A 34 -31.93 -20.58 -21.52
C SER A 34 -31.48 -20.04 -20.16
N PHE A 35 -31.74 -20.76 -19.07
CA PHE A 35 -31.26 -20.39 -17.74
C PHE A 35 -29.71 -20.51 -17.63
N ALA A 36 -29.12 -21.54 -18.22
CA ALA A 36 -27.68 -21.70 -18.29
C ALA A 36 -27.01 -20.55 -19.07
N ALA A 37 -27.57 -20.15 -20.21
CA ALA A 37 -27.11 -19.01 -20.98
C ALA A 37 -27.23 -17.70 -20.18
N LEU A 38 -28.36 -17.49 -19.48
CA LEU A 38 -28.55 -16.30 -18.64
C LEU A 38 -27.55 -16.25 -17.49
N LEU A 39 -27.21 -17.40 -16.89
CA LEU A 39 -26.21 -17.51 -15.82
C LEU A 39 -24.82 -17.14 -16.33
N VAL A 40 -24.41 -17.61 -17.51
CA VAL A 40 -23.12 -17.27 -18.12
C VAL A 40 -23.06 -15.78 -18.45
N VAL A 41 -24.10 -15.22 -19.07
CA VAL A 41 -24.15 -13.80 -19.44
C VAL A 41 -24.15 -12.90 -18.20
N SER A 42 -24.94 -13.20 -17.17
CA SER A 42 -24.97 -12.43 -15.93
C SER A 42 -23.65 -12.51 -15.16
N GLY A 43 -23.03 -13.69 -15.10
CA GLY A 43 -21.70 -13.88 -14.51
C GLY A 43 -20.62 -13.10 -15.24
N TYR A 44 -20.62 -13.15 -16.58
CA TYR A 44 -19.70 -12.35 -17.40
C TYR A 44 -19.92 -10.85 -17.21
N ALA A 45 -21.17 -10.39 -17.23
CA ALA A 45 -21.49 -8.99 -16.99
C ALA A 45 -21.03 -8.52 -15.59
N PHE A 46 -21.25 -9.34 -14.57
CA PHE A 46 -20.76 -9.05 -13.21
C PHE A 46 -19.25 -8.88 -13.16
N LEU A 47 -18.49 -9.81 -13.75
CA LEU A 47 -17.03 -9.74 -13.82
C LEU A 47 -16.54 -8.47 -14.55
N ARG A 48 -17.18 -8.13 -15.67
CA ARG A 48 -16.85 -6.91 -16.42
C ARG A 48 -17.13 -5.64 -15.64
N LEU A 49 -18.25 -5.56 -14.92
CA LEU A 49 -18.57 -4.43 -14.06
C LEU A 49 -17.59 -4.30 -12.89
N GLU A 50 -17.17 -5.42 -12.32
CA GLU A 50 -16.19 -5.44 -11.24
C GLU A 50 -14.81 -4.99 -11.75
N GLN A 51 -14.37 -5.47 -12.92
CA GLN A 51 -13.14 -5.01 -13.55
C GLN A 51 -13.16 -3.50 -13.84
N ALA A 52 -14.26 -2.99 -14.42
CA ALA A 52 -14.42 -1.57 -14.71
C ALA A 52 -14.39 -0.72 -13.43
N ARG A 53 -14.98 -1.20 -12.33
CA ARG A 53 -14.89 -0.50 -11.03
C ARG A 53 -13.48 -0.46 -10.48
N ARG A 54 -12.76 -1.58 -10.53
CA ARG A 54 -11.36 -1.65 -10.07
C ARG A 54 -10.48 -0.73 -10.89
N GLN A 55 -10.69 -0.70 -12.21
CA GLN A 55 -9.97 0.19 -13.11
C GLN A 55 -10.25 1.67 -12.77
N ALA A 56 -11.52 2.07 -12.67
CA ALA A 56 -11.89 3.44 -12.31
C ALA A 56 -11.32 3.86 -10.94
N ALA A 57 -11.32 2.98 -9.95
CA ALA A 57 -10.72 3.27 -8.65
C ALA A 57 -9.20 3.40 -8.72
N CYS A 58 -8.53 2.64 -9.60
CA CYS A 58 -7.10 2.77 -9.86
C CYS A 58 -6.78 4.11 -10.55
N ASP A 59 -7.57 4.47 -11.56
CA ASP A 59 -7.42 5.73 -12.30
C ASP A 59 -7.64 6.95 -11.39
N ASP A 60 -8.67 6.93 -10.53
CA ASP A 60 -8.93 7.97 -9.53
C ASP A 60 -7.73 8.14 -8.56
N ARG A 61 -7.16 7.04 -8.08
CA ARG A 61 -5.97 7.08 -7.21
C ARG A 61 -4.77 7.67 -7.93
N LEU A 62 -4.55 7.29 -9.18
CA LEU A 62 -3.45 7.83 -9.99
C LEU A 62 -3.59 9.34 -10.14
N ILE A 63 -4.80 9.83 -10.48
CA ILE A 63 -5.08 11.26 -10.61
C ILE A 63 -4.84 12.00 -9.29
N GLN A 64 -5.26 11.44 -8.17
CA GLN A 64 -5.02 12.00 -6.85
C GLN A 64 -3.52 12.07 -6.54
N THR A 65 -2.77 10.99 -6.79
CA THR A 65 -1.32 10.95 -6.58
C THR A 65 -0.60 12.02 -7.40
N VAL A 66 -0.91 12.12 -8.71
CA VAL A 66 -0.33 13.15 -9.59
C VAL A 66 -0.71 14.55 -9.13
N SER A 67 -1.94 14.77 -8.65
CA SER A 67 -2.38 16.06 -8.13
C SER A 67 -1.62 16.46 -6.86
N HIS A 68 -1.34 15.51 -5.96
CA HIS A 68 -0.51 15.74 -4.77
C HIS A 68 0.92 16.12 -5.16
N HIS A 69 1.58 15.35 -6.02
CA HIS A 69 2.93 15.68 -6.48
C HIS A 69 3.02 17.06 -7.12
N ARG A 70 2.01 17.42 -7.95
CA ARG A 70 1.95 18.75 -8.55
C ARG A 70 1.81 19.85 -7.50
N HIS A 71 1.00 19.62 -6.45
CA HIS A 71 0.84 20.57 -5.35
C HIS A 71 2.15 20.74 -4.57
N ASP A 72 2.85 19.65 -4.28
CA ASP A 72 4.13 19.68 -3.57
C ASP A 72 5.18 20.45 -4.37
N TRP A 73 5.29 20.19 -5.66
CA TRP A 73 6.20 20.93 -6.55
C TRP A 73 5.87 22.43 -6.60
N MET A 74 4.57 22.76 -6.70
CA MET A 74 4.16 24.17 -6.71
C MET A 74 4.55 24.85 -5.40
N ASN A 75 4.40 24.17 -4.28
CA ASN A 75 4.79 24.67 -2.96
C ASN A 75 6.32 24.90 -2.89
N ASP A 76 7.12 23.94 -3.36
CA ASP A 76 8.59 24.08 -3.43
C ASP A 76 9.00 25.29 -4.28
N PHE A 77 8.41 25.47 -5.45
CA PHE A 77 8.67 26.64 -6.29
C PHE A 77 8.29 27.95 -5.58
N GLN A 78 7.16 27.99 -4.87
CA GLN A 78 6.74 29.18 -4.11
C GLN A 78 7.73 29.52 -3.00
N VAL A 79 8.24 28.51 -2.28
CA VAL A 79 9.26 28.75 -1.24
C VAL A 79 10.55 29.27 -1.86
N LEU A 80 11.05 28.64 -2.93
CA LEU A 80 12.26 29.10 -3.62
C LEU A 80 12.12 30.54 -4.15
N LEU A 81 10.98 30.85 -4.78
CA LEU A 81 10.68 32.22 -5.24
C LEU A 81 10.62 33.21 -4.07
N GLY A 82 10.04 32.80 -2.94
CA GLY A 82 10.00 33.60 -1.72
C GLY A 82 11.40 33.91 -1.18
N LEU A 83 12.26 32.89 -1.06
CA LEU A 83 13.65 33.04 -0.64
C LEU A 83 14.44 33.97 -1.57
N MET A 84 14.24 33.81 -2.88
CA MET A 84 14.88 34.66 -3.89
C MET A 84 14.44 36.13 -3.76
N LYS A 85 13.12 36.40 -3.63
CA LYS A 85 12.58 37.76 -3.47
C LYS A 85 13.07 38.41 -2.19
N LEU A 86 13.24 37.63 -1.10
CA LEU A 86 13.76 38.08 0.17
C LEU A 86 15.30 38.17 0.20
N LYS A 87 15.97 37.82 -0.91
CA LYS A 87 17.44 37.78 -1.04
C LYS A 87 18.12 36.89 0.00
N LYS A 88 17.42 35.86 0.50
CA LYS A 88 17.93 34.86 1.46
C LYS A 88 18.64 33.70 0.75
N PHE A 89 19.73 34.02 0.05
CA PHE A 89 20.47 33.05 -0.78
C PHE A 89 21.08 31.93 0.06
N ASP A 90 21.55 32.22 1.27
CA ASP A 90 22.12 31.22 2.18
C ASP A 90 21.11 30.14 2.59
N SER A 91 19.80 30.44 2.58
CA SER A 91 18.72 29.51 2.88
C SER A 91 18.25 28.74 1.64
N MET A 92 18.57 29.19 0.43
CA MET A 92 18.15 28.53 -0.80
C MET A 92 18.88 27.20 -1.01
N GLN A 93 20.19 27.17 -0.79
CA GLN A 93 20.99 25.96 -1.00
C GLN A 93 20.53 24.80 -0.13
N PRO A 94 20.37 24.93 1.20
CA PRO A 94 19.82 23.86 2.04
C PRO A 94 18.42 23.40 1.62
N TYR A 95 17.57 24.33 1.15
CA TYR A 95 16.23 23.98 0.67
C TYR A 95 16.27 23.19 -0.63
N MET A 96 17.14 23.58 -1.58
CA MET A 96 17.36 22.83 -2.83
C MET A 96 17.91 21.43 -2.55
N ASP A 97 18.85 21.31 -1.59
CA ASP A 97 19.39 20.00 -1.18
C ASP A 97 18.31 19.10 -0.58
N LYS A 98 17.37 19.66 0.20
CA LYS A 98 16.19 18.95 0.69
C LYS A 98 15.29 18.42 -0.45
N ILE A 99 15.04 19.26 -1.47
CA ILE A 99 14.25 18.83 -2.65
C ILE A 99 14.97 17.70 -3.38
N LYS A 100 16.29 17.88 -3.61
CA LYS A 100 17.14 16.88 -4.28
C LYS A 100 17.13 15.54 -3.54
N ALA A 101 17.27 15.55 -2.22
CA ALA A 101 17.23 14.34 -1.39
C ALA A 101 15.88 13.62 -1.53
N ARG A 102 14.76 14.36 -1.48
CA ARG A 102 13.41 13.78 -1.67
C ARG A 102 13.25 13.15 -3.07
N MET A 103 13.67 13.86 -4.12
CA MET A 103 13.62 13.31 -5.49
C MET A 103 14.48 12.05 -5.66
N HIS A 104 15.64 12.02 -4.95
CA HIS A 104 16.49 10.83 -4.94
C HIS A 104 15.77 9.64 -4.29
N GLN A 105 15.13 9.83 -3.15
CA GLN A 105 14.35 8.79 -2.46
C GLN A 105 13.18 8.29 -3.34
N GLU A 106 12.44 9.19 -3.99
CA GLU A 106 11.39 8.81 -4.94
C GLU A 106 11.94 7.97 -6.11
N SER A 107 13.13 8.32 -6.61
CA SER A 107 13.81 7.55 -7.66
C SER A 107 14.21 6.15 -7.15
N CYS A 108 14.75 6.03 -5.94
CA CYS A 108 15.10 4.74 -5.33
C CYS A 108 13.84 3.88 -5.12
N MET A 109 12.76 4.46 -4.60
CA MET A 109 11.47 3.77 -4.46
C MET A 109 10.94 3.24 -5.80
N ALA A 110 11.03 4.04 -6.88
CA ALA A 110 10.57 3.63 -8.21
C ALA A 110 11.34 2.43 -8.77
N LYS A 111 12.55 2.17 -8.28
CA LYS A 111 13.41 1.05 -8.68
C LYS A 111 13.24 -0.22 -7.86
N LEU A 112 12.37 -0.24 -6.85
CA LEU A 112 12.15 -1.41 -5.96
C LEU A 112 11.68 -2.69 -6.68
N GLY A 113 11.27 -2.61 -7.95
CA GLY A 113 10.96 -3.79 -8.77
C GLY A 113 9.63 -4.50 -8.45
N SER A 114 8.79 -3.92 -7.57
CA SER A 114 7.41 -4.37 -7.29
C SER A 114 6.43 -3.23 -7.57
N SER A 115 5.75 -3.27 -8.72
CA SER A 115 4.78 -2.23 -9.11
C SER A 115 3.67 -2.04 -8.07
N SER A 116 3.23 -3.13 -7.44
CA SER A 116 2.20 -3.10 -6.40
C SER A 116 2.67 -2.42 -5.12
N LEU A 117 3.95 -2.58 -4.76
CA LEU A 117 4.56 -1.90 -3.61
C LEU A 117 4.77 -0.42 -3.90
N ILE A 118 5.36 -0.12 -5.07
CA ILE A 118 5.62 1.26 -5.50
C ILE A 118 4.31 2.06 -5.54
N ALA A 119 3.28 1.51 -6.20
CA ALA A 119 1.97 2.16 -6.27
C ALA A 119 1.36 2.40 -4.89
N TYR A 120 1.49 1.44 -3.96
CA TYR A 120 1.02 1.59 -2.58
C TYR A 120 1.74 2.73 -1.85
N LEU A 121 3.07 2.74 -1.86
CA LEU A 121 3.87 3.75 -1.17
C LEU A 121 3.65 5.16 -1.74
N MET A 122 3.61 5.29 -3.08
CA MET A 122 3.38 6.59 -3.74
C MET A 122 1.95 7.12 -3.52
N SER A 123 0.94 6.24 -3.46
CA SER A 123 -0.44 6.65 -3.24
C SER A 123 -0.80 6.89 -1.77
N PHE A 124 0.05 6.48 -0.83
CA PHE A 124 -0.25 6.55 0.60
C PHE A 124 -0.57 7.98 1.07
N ARG A 125 0.18 8.98 0.58
CA ARG A 125 -0.03 10.40 0.91
C ARG A 125 -1.32 10.98 0.34
N ALA A 126 -1.87 10.38 -0.71
CA ALA A 126 -3.12 10.84 -1.32
C ALA A 126 -4.36 10.43 -0.51
N ASP A 127 -4.23 9.39 0.32
CA ASP A 127 -5.28 8.92 1.20
C ASP A 127 -5.25 9.70 2.54
N LYS A 128 -6.42 10.03 3.09
CA LYS A 128 -6.51 10.60 4.45
C LYS A 128 -6.23 9.49 5.46
N ARG A 129 -4.99 9.39 5.90
CA ARG A 129 -4.51 8.37 6.84
C ARG A 129 -4.26 8.98 8.23
N PRO A 130 -4.35 8.18 9.32
CA PRO A 130 -4.14 8.67 10.68
C PRO A 130 -2.67 8.90 11.04
N LEU A 131 -1.75 8.63 10.11
CA LEU A 131 -0.31 8.82 10.27
C LEU A 131 0.33 9.32 8.98
N GLU A 132 1.48 9.98 9.11
CA GLU A 132 2.38 10.35 8.01
C GLU A 132 3.36 9.21 7.75
N LEU A 133 3.55 8.85 6.48
CA LEU A 133 4.48 7.83 6.05
C LEU A 133 5.72 8.46 5.42
N GLU A 134 6.88 8.18 5.99
CA GLU A 134 8.19 8.47 5.40
C GLU A 134 8.83 7.16 4.94
N VAL A 135 9.37 7.15 3.72
CA VAL A 135 10.07 5.97 3.18
C VAL A 135 11.45 6.38 2.77
N ASN A 136 12.43 5.73 3.35
CA ASN A 136 13.85 5.90 3.06
C ASN A 136 14.40 4.60 2.47
N VAL A 137 15.00 4.70 1.29
CA VAL A 137 15.68 3.58 0.64
C VAL A 137 17.16 3.91 0.63
N GLU A 138 17.96 3.19 1.39
CA GLU A 138 19.37 3.50 1.62
C GLU A 138 20.20 3.47 0.34
N GLN A 139 19.85 2.57 -0.58
CA GLN A 139 20.56 2.38 -1.85
C GLN A 139 19.59 1.90 -2.93
N GLU A 140 20.02 1.88 -4.20
CA GLU A 140 19.20 1.31 -5.27
C GLU A 140 19.00 -0.19 -5.07
N ILE A 141 17.79 -0.58 -4.65
CA ILE A 141 17.39 -1.97 -4.40
C ILE A 141 16.36 -2.39 -5.44
N ASN A 142 16.59 -3.54 -6.06
CA ASN A 142 15.60 -4.17 -6.94
C ASN A 142 15.23 -5.56 -6.39
N LEU A 143 14.04 -5.67 -5.81
CA LEU A 143 13.53 -6.92 -5.25
C LEU A 143 13.48 -8.06 -6.27
N ALA A 144 13.45 -7.72 -7.59
CA ALA A 144 13.49 -8.73 -8.65
C ALA A 144 14.86 -9.40 -8.79
N GLN A 145 15.92 -8.72 -8.36
CA GLN A 145 17.30 -9.23 -8.43
C GLN A 145 17.73 -9.92 -7.14
N LEU A 146 16.99 -9.67 -6.04
CA LEU A 146 17.20 -10.38 -4.78
C LEU A 146 16.45 -11.72 -4.83
N ASN A 147 17.07 -12.75 -4.28
CA ASN A 147 16.47 -14.08 -4.18
C ASN A 147 15.48 -14.15 -2.98
N VAL A 148 14.60 -13.16 -2.90
CA VAL A 148 13.52 -13.03 -1.92
C VAL A 148 12.17 -13.08 -2.62
N GLU A 149 11.15 -13.55 -1.92
CA GLU A 149 9.79 -13.59 -2.45
C GLU A 149 9.18 -12.18 -2.45
N LYS A 150 9.11 -11.55 -3.64
CA LYS A 150 8.61 -10.17 -3.81
C LYS A 150 7.22 -9.97 -3.22
N ASP A 151 6.32 -10.93 -3.46
CA ASP A 151 4.95 -10.85 -2.97
C ASP A 151 4.89 -10.97 -1.45
N GLY A 152 5.79 -11.76 -0.87
CA GLY A 152 5.98 -11.87 0.57
C GLY A 152 6.46 -10.58 1.19
N VAL A 153 7.46 -9.90 0.59
CA VAL A 153 7.95 -8.58 1.01
C VAL A 153 6.85 -7.53 0.91
N THR A 154 6.18 -7.46 -0.25
CA THR A 154 5.09 -6.51 -0.50
C THR A 154 3.92 -6.70 0.47
N SER A 155 3.55 -7.95 0.73
CA SER A 155 2.47 -8.29 1.66
C SER A 155 2.82 -7.92 3.09
N LEU A 156 4.03 -8.25 3.56
CA LEU A 156 4.49 -7.90 4.91
C LEU A 156 4.51 -6.40 5.11
N LEU A 157 5.12 -5.66 4.19
CA LEU A 157 5.22 -4.21 4.30
C LEU A 157 3.83 -3.57 4.38
N LYS A 158 2.90 -3.95 3.49
CA LYS A 158 1.53 -3.45 3.52
C LYS A 158 0.81 -3.84 4.82
N GLU A 159 0.93 -5.08 5.26
CA GLU A 159 0.31 -5.58 6.50
C GLU A 159 0.82 -4.79 7.71
N THR A 160 2.13 -4.51 7.77
CA THR A 160 2.75 -3.74 8.85
C THR A 160 2.25 -2.29 8.87
N VAL A 161 2.25 -1.62 7.72
CA VAL A 161 1.76 -0.23 7.62
C VAL A 161 0.28 -0.13 7.98
N GLU A 162 -0.56 -1.03 7.50
CA GLU A 162 -1.99 -1.04 7.83
C GLU A 162 -2.22 -1.39 9.32
N CYS A 163 -1.36 -2.21 9.92
CA CYS A 163 -1.38 -2.46 11.36
C CYS A 163 -1.14 -1.17 12.15
N PHE A 164 -0.09 -0.41 11.86
CA PHE A 164 0.17 0.88 12.49
C PHE A 164 -0.96 1.88 12.26
N CYS A 165 -1.51 1.95 11.04
CA CYS A 165 -2.70 2.78 10.75
C CYS A 165 -3.91 2.39 11.63
N GLY A 166 -4.13 1.09 11.85
CA GLY A 166 -5.23 0.59 12.68
C GLY A 166 -5.04 0.81 14.17
N CYS A 167 -3.79 0.87 14.63
CA CYS A 167 -3.43 1.07 16.03
C CYS A 167 -3.24 2.54 16.39
N ALA A 168 -2.98 3.43 15.42
CA ALA A 168 -2.74 4.84 15.64
C ALA A 168 -3.92 5.52 16.34
N GLN A 169 -3.62 6.31 17.37
CA GLN A 169 -4.61 7.15 18.08
C GLN A 169 -4.45 8.60 17.62
N GLY A 170 -5.54 9.38 17.72
CA GLY A 170 -5.47 10.82 17.45
C GLY A 170 -4.48 11.49 18.40
N SER A 171 -3.64 12.35 17.86
CA SER A 171 -2.73 13.18 18.65
C SER A 171 -3.24 14.62 18.66
N ASP A 172 -3.22 15.26 19.84
CA ASP A 172 -3.59 16.67 20.00
C ASP A 172 -2.42 17.64 19.65
N GLY A 173 -1.42 17.16 18.96
CA GLY A 173 -0.20 17.91 18.65
C GLY A 173 0.42 17.51 17.31
N GLU A 174 1.61 16.93 17.36
CA GLU A 174 2.31 16.47 16.16
C GLU A 174 1.61 15.23 15.56
N PRO A 175 1.55 15.11 14.23
CA PRO A 175 0.97 13.94 13.59
C PRO A 175 1.77 12.67 13.91
N ASN A 176 1.08 11.54 14.07
CA ASN A 176 1.76 10.26 14.16
C ASN A 176 2.59 10.03 12.90
N ARG A 177 3.81 9.52 13.05
CA ARG A 177 4.74 9.28 11.96
C ARG A 177 5.18 7.83 11.94
N LEU A 178 5.21 7.25 10.75
CA LEU A 178 5.81 5.94 10.49
C LEU A 178 6.92 6.10 9.46
N SER A 179 8.15 5.87 9.88
CA SER A 179 9.32 5.84 9.01
C SER A 179 9.63 4.40 8.63
N ILE A 180 9.81 4.15 7.33
CA ILE A 180 10.24 2.85 6.81
C ILE A 180 11.62 3.01 6.21
N GLU A 181 12.57 2.26 6.71
CA GLU A 181 13.90 2.15 6.12
C GLU A 181 14.03 0.83 5.39
N ILE A 182 14.44 0.89 4.13
CA ILE A 182 14.62 -0.28 3.26
C ILE A 182 16.09 -0.34 2.89
N GLY A 183 16.79 -1.33 3.42
CA GLY A 183 18.22 -1.49 3.25
C GLY A 183 18.61 -2.94 2.96
N LEU A 184 19.91 -3.13 2.73
CA LEU A 184 20.53 -4.45 2.64
C LEU A 184 21.62 -4.52 3.72
N GLU A 185 21.56 -5.55 4.54
CA GLU A 185 22.62 -5.90 5.46
C GLU A 185 23.27 -7.20 4.96
N ASP A 186 24.53 -7.10 4.53
CA ASP A 186 25.25 -8.13 3.77
C ASP A 186 24.49 -8.48 2.48
N THR A 187 23.70 -9.53 2.48
CA THR A 187 22.87 -9.99 1.36
C THR A 187 21.39 -10.06 1.71
N ASP A 188 21.04 -9.86 2.97
CA ASP A 188 19.66 -9.93 3.46
C ASP A 188 18.95 -8.61 3.27
N LEU A 189 17.67 -8.67 2.92
CA LEU A 189 16.82 -7.47 2.85
C LEU A 189 16.33 -7.13 4.26
N LEU A 190 16.57 -5.89 4.66
CA LEU A 190 16.14 -5.32 5.94
C LEU A 190 15.03 -4.31 5.70
N LEU A 191 13.98 -4.42 6.50
CA LEU A 191 12.89 -3.45 6.57
C LEU A 191 12.75 -3.02 8.03
N ASP A 192 13.07 -1.77 8.32
CA ASP A 192 12.89 -1.18 9.63
C ASP A 192 11.69 -0.24 9.62
N PHE A 193 10.79 -0.44 10.54
CA PHE A 193 9.60 0.38 10.74
C PHE A 193 9.74 1.08 12.08
N VAL A 194 9.88 2.41 12.05
CA VAL A 194 9.99 3.24 13.23
C VAL A 194 8.73 4.09 13.32
N TYR A 195 7.92 3.83 14.34
CA TYR A 195 6.70 4.56 14.60
C TYR A 195 6.89 5.50 15.78
N ASP A 196 6.56 6.78 15.56
CA ASP A 196 6.53 7.82 16.57
C ASP A 196 5.13 8.40 16.67
N GLY A 197 4.50 8.30 17.84
CA GLY A 197 3.17 8.81 18.08
C GLY A 197 2.35 7.98 19.07
N ASN A 198 1.10 8.38 19.26
CA ASN A 198 0.18 7.70 20.15
C ASN A 198 -0.46 6.48 19.48
N TYR A 199 -0.49 5.35 20.17
CA TYR A 199 -1.07 4.11 19.65
C TYR A 199 -1.73 3.28 20.75
N ARG A 200 -2.54 2.29 20.35
CA ARG A 200 -3.15 1.30 21.23
C ARG A 200 -2.22 0.11 21.38
N GLU A 201 -1.61 -0.03 22.54
CA GLU A 201 -0.57 -1.03 22.82
C GLU A 201 -1.13 -2.46 22.74
N ASP A 202 -2.35 -2.69 23.23
CA ASP A 202 -3.06 -3.97 23.18
C ASP A 202 -3.23 -4.48 21.74
N LEU A 203 -3.73 -3.63 20.84
CA LEU A 203 -3.96 -3.99 19.44
C LEU A 203 -2.66 -4.20 18.66
N LEU A 204 -1.64 -3.38 18.93
CA LEU A 204 -0.35 -3.51 18.28
C LEU A 204 0.32 -4.84 18.67
N GLY A 205 0.36 -5.17 19.96
CA GLY A 205 0.94 -6.41 20.46
C GLY A 205 0.25 -7.66 19.90
N GLU A 206 -1.09 -7.65 19.83
CA GLU A 206 -1.86 -8.74 19.20
C GLU A 206 -1.53 -8.89 17.70
N ALA A 207 -1.47 -7.76 16.97
CA ALA A 207 -1.21 -7.75 15.55
C ALA A 207 0.21 -8.23 15.21
N VAL A 208 1.23 -7.76 15.95
CA VAL A 208 2.62 -8.19 15.77
C VAL A 208 2.79 -9.67 16.10
N THR A 209 2.16 -10.14 17.19
CA THR A 209 2.14 -11.57 17.54
C THR A 209 1.51 -12.42 16.44
N ALA A 210 0.40 -11.97 15.86
CA ALA A 210 -0.27 -12.65 14.75
C ALA A 210 0.61 -12.68 13.48
N MET A 211 1.32 -11.58 13.17
CA MET A 211 2.27 -11.53 12.06
C MET A 211 3.43 -12.50 12.26
N LYS A 212 4.05 -12.53 13.45
CA LYS A 212 5.12 -13.48 13.79
C LYS A 212 4.65 -14.94 13.65
N LYS A 213 3.47 -15.26 14.14
CA LYS A 213 2.90 -16.62 14.08
C LYS A 213 2.65 -17.08 12.64
N ARG A 214 2.12 -16.21 11.78
CA ARG A 214 1.89 -16.53 10.35
C ARG A 214 3.19 -16.80 9.60
N ARG A 215 4.30 -16.16 9.99
CA ARG A 215 5.57 -16.20 9.28
C ARG A 215 6.64 -17.08 9.95
N ASN A 216 6.29 -17.77 11.02
CA ASN A 216 7.22 -18.65 11.76
C ASN A 216 7.87 -19.76 10.91
N ASN A 217 7.24 -20.16 9.77
CA ASN A 217 7.78 -21.09 8.80
C ASN A 217 8.44 -20.42 7.57
N SER A 218 8.49 -19.08 7.52
CA SER A 218 9.09 -18.33 6.43
C SER A 218 10.52 -17.91 6.78
N ARG A 219 11.31 -17.57 5.76
CA ARG A 219 12.69 -17.04 5.93
C ARG A 219 12.69 -15.58 6.41
N VAL A 220 11.69 -15.19 7.19
CA VAL A 220 11.49 -13.83 7.69
C VAL A 220 11.64 -13.83 9.19
N TYR A 221 12.53 -13.02 9.70
CA TYR A 221 12.72 -12.79 11.14
C TYR A 221 12.12 -11.44 11.48
N ILE A 222 11.32 -11.39 12.52
CA ILE A 222 10.66 -10.16 12.99
C ILE A 222 11.09 -9.93 14.44
N GLU A 223 11.77 -8.81 14.66
CA GLU A 223 12.17 -8.29 15.97
C GLU A 223 11.34 -7.06 16.28
N GLU A 224 11.03 -6.84 17.55
CA GLU A 224 10.24 -5.70 17.99
C GLU A 224 10.81 -5.09 19.25
N GLU A 225 10.80 -3.76 19.30
CA GLU A 225 11.06 -2.96 20.49
C GLU A 225 9.88 -2.00 20.67
N ILE A 226 9.14 -2.17 21.77
CA ILE A 226 7.90 -1.42 22.05
C ILE A 226 8.14 -0.50 23.24
N GLY A 227 8.06 0.82 23.02
CA GLY A 227 8.09 1.87 24.03
C GLY A 227 6.74 2.60 24.12
N GLN A 228 6.60 3.56 25.02
CA GLN A 228 5.31 4.24 25.25
C GLN A 228 4.75 4.98 24.03
N ASN A 229 5.60 5.70 23.27
CA ASN A 229 5.21 6.46 22.07
C ASN A 229 6.15 6.21 20.88
N HIS A 230 6.98 5.18 21.00
CA HIS A 230 8.01 4.84 20.03
C HIS A 230 8.03 3.32 19.87
N VAL A 231 7.91 2.85 18.64
CA VAL A 231 7.92 1.41 18.32
C VAL A 231 8.86 1.17 17.16
N VAL A 232 9.77 0.23 17.32
CA VAL A 232 10.63 -0.24 16.24
C VAL A 232 10.25 -1.69 15.92
N LEU A 233 10.02 -1.95 14.64
CA LEU A 233 9.78 -3.30 14.12
C LEU A 233 10.77 -3.57 13.00
N THR A 234 11.70 -4.49 13.20
CA THR A 234 12.71 -4.89 12.23
C THR A 234 12.31 -6.21 11.58
N CYS A 235 12.22 -6.22 10.25
CA CYS A 235 11.89 -7.41 9.46
C CYS A 235 13.06 -7.75 8.54
N ARG A 236 13.71 -8.89 8.78
CA ARG A 236 14.84 -9.38 7.99
C ARG A 236 14.41 -10.54 7.09
N PHE A 237 14.63 -10.40 5.80
CA PHE A 237 14.40 -11.43 4.80
C PHE A 237 15.74 -12.04 4.39
N LYS A 238 15.97 -13.30 4.76
CA LYS A 238 17.20 -14.02 4.36
C LYS A 238 17.22 -14.30 2.87
N ASN A 239 18.30 -13.87 2.22
CA ASN A 239 18.57 -14.17 0.83
C ASN A 239 18.93 -15.67 0.69
N ALA A 240 18.29 -16.38 -0.24
CA ALA A 240 18.52 -17.81 -0.46
C ALA A 240 19.86 -18.12 -1.15
N ALA A 241 20.60 -17.11 -1.65
CA ALA A 241 21.86 -17.28 -2.38
C ALA A 241 23.09 -17.54 -1.46
N GLY A 242 22.95 -17.52 -0.15
CA GLY A 242 24.05 -17.65 0.82
C GLY A 242 24.45 -19.09 1.22
N ARG A 243 24.25 -20.10 0.37
CA ARG A 243 24.83 -21.43 0.53
C ARG A 243 25.46 -21.86 -0.79
N ILE A 244 26.67 -21.44 -1.03
CA ILE A 244 27.65 -22.14 -1.84
C ILE A 244 28.69 -22.69 -0.91
#